data_3cf5944c09eac9057709100f7508f1d1
#
_entry.id   3cf5944c09eac9057709100f7508f1d1
#
_cell.length_a   1.000
_cell.length_b   1.000
_cell.length_c   1.000
_cell.angle_alpha   90.00
_cell.angle_beta   90.00
_cell.angle_gamma   90.00
#
_symmetry.space_group_name_H-M   'P 1'
#
loop_
_entity.id
_entity.type
_entity.pdbx_description
1 polymer ?
#
loop_
_entity_poly.entity_id
_entity_poly.type
_entity_poly.pdbx_seq_one_letter_code
_entity_poly.pdbx_strand_id
1 'polypeptide(L)'
;MKKELIFIATLISIIFCINSCSKGSGGSNPAPADPCLGLSFKFAADVQPIVNTTCAISSNCHAAGSTNRGGPLTDYNKIFLKRSDIKFQVEAGLMPQSGSISADQKNKVICWINSGAPNN
;
A
#
# COMPACT_ATOMS: atom_id res chain seq x y z
N MET A 1 33.29 -36.18 42.61
CA MET A 1 31.94 -36.70 42.33
C MET A 1 30.85 -35.63 42.25
N LYS A 2 30.79 -34.63 43.11
CA LYS A 2 29.74 -33.58 43.05
C LYS A 2 29.88 -32.58 41.84
N LYS A 3 31.09 -32.34 41.36
CA LYS A 3 31.32 -31.41 40.23
C LYS A 3 30.91 -32.00 38.88
N GLU A 4 31.10 -33.29 38.71
CA GLU A 4 30.72 -34.00 37.47
C GLU A 4 29.19 -34.08 37.28
N LEU A 5 28.45 -34.23 38.38
CA LEU A 5 26.98 -34.28 38.33
C LEU A 5 26.37 -32.93 37.91
N ILE A 6 27.00 -31.80 38.31
CA ILE A 6 26.53 -30.45 37.97
C ILE A 6 26.72 -30.17 36.44
N PHE A 7 27.86 -30.63 35.89
CA PHE A 7 28.11 -30.46 34.44
C PHE A 7 27.16 -31.28 33.57
N ILE A 8 26.81 -32.48 34.01
CA ILE A 8 25.85 -33.32 33.28
C ILE A 8 24.44 -32.73 33.34
N ALA A 9 24.04 -32.17 34.50
CA ALA A 9 22.73 -31.55 34.65
C ALA A 9 22.59 -30.27 33.79
N THR A 10 23.65 -29.46 33.67
CA THR A 10 23.64 -28.25 32.81
C THR A 10 23.66 -28.59 31.33
N LEU A 11 24.34 -29.67 30.92
CA LEU A 11 24.37 -30.10 29.51
C LEU A 11 23.01 -30.62 29.06
N ILE A 12 22.30 -31.35 29.90
CA ILE A 12 20.95 -31.86 29.59
C ILE A 12 19.93 -30.71 29.49
N SER A 13 20.08 -29.65 30.32
CA SER A 13 19.18 -28.50 30.25
C SER A 13 19.30 -27.70 28.97
N ILE A 14 20.49 -27.66 28.33
CA ILE A 14 20.72 -26.92 27.10
C ILE A 14 20.14 -27.66 25.87
N ILE A 15 20.10 -28.98 25.92
CA ILE A 15 19.58 -29.80 24.79
C ILE A 15 18.05 -29.74 24.70
N PHE A 16 17.34 -29.40 25.82
CA PHE A 16 15.88 -29.35 25.81
C PHE A 16 15.29 -28.05 25.22
N CYS A 17 16.11 -27.00 25.01
CA CYS A 17 15.63 -25.71 24.50
C CYS A 17 15.54 -25.59 22.99
N ILE A 18 16.05 -26.54 22.20
CA ILE A 18 16.10 -26.45 20.75
C ILE A 18 14.97 -27.19 20.01
N ASN A 19 14.04 -27.82 20.74
CA ASN A 19 12.89 -28.51 20.11
C ASN A 19 11.57 -27.76 20.20
N SER A 20 11.57 -26.47 20.56
CA SER A 20 10.37 -25.63 20.49
C SER A 20 10.28 -24.89 19.17
N CYS A 21 10.49 -25.62 18.06
CA CYS A 21 9.99 -25.18 16.77
C CYS A 21 8.52 -25.59 16.70
N SER A 22 7.68 -24.72 17.19
CA SER A 22 6.24 -24.81 17.04
C SER A 22 5.94 -24.99 15.56
N LYS A 23 5.44 -26.17 15.18
CA LYS A 23 4.67 -26.35 13.95
C LYS A 23 3.51 -25.39 14.03
N GLY A 24 3.70 -24.16 13.54
CA GLY A 24 2.59 -23.33 13.20
C GLY A 24 1.75 -24.10 12.20
N SER A 25 0.56 -24.52 12.60
CA SER A 25 -0.48 -24.93 11.68
C SER A 25 -0.56 -23.83 10.64
N GLY A 26 -0.09 -24.15 9.43
CA GLY A 26 -0.30 -23.32 8.26
C GLY A 26 -1.79 -23.28 7.95
N GLY A 27 -2.52 -22.45 8.68
CA GLY A 27 -3.73 -21.89 8.17
C GLY A 27 -3.30 -21.04 6.98
N SER A 28 -3.45 -21.56 5.78
CA SER A 28 -3.43 -20.79 4.55
C SER A 28 -4.65 -19.87 4.64
N ASN A 29 -4.50 -18.73 5.34
CA ASN A 29 -5.33 -17.61 5.02
C ASN A 29 -5.07 -17.34 3.54
N PRO A 30 -6.08 -17.45 2.67
CA PRO A 30 -5.91 -17.04 1.30
C PRO A 30 -5.36 -15.61 1.34
N ALA A 31 -4.27 -15.36 0.63
CA ALA A 31 -3.76 -14.01 0.48
C ALA A 31 -4.96 -13.12 0.10
N PRO A 32 -5.09 -11.90 0.66
CA PRO A 32 -6.17 -11.02 0.29
C PRO A 32 -6.25 -10.97 -1.23
N ALA A 33 -7.43 -11.27 -1.77
CA ALA A 33 -7.63 -11.25 -3.21
C ALA A 33 -7.19 -9.88 -3.73
N ASP A 34 -6.37 -9.86 -4.78
CA ASP A 34 -5.94 -8.61 -5.41
C ASP A 34 -7.20 -7.85 -5.86
N PRO A 35 -7.48 -6.67 -5.29
CA PRO A 35 -8.69 -5.91 -5.60
C PRO A 35 -8.71 -5.43 -7.06
N CYS A 36 -7.59 -5.55 -7.77
CA CYS A 36 -7.44 -5.14 -9.17
C CYS A 36 -7.60 -6.30 -10.16
N LEU A 37 -7.72 -7.53 -9.67
CA LEU A 37 -7.78 -8.71 -10.55
C LEU A 37 -8.98 -8.64 -11.50
N GLY A 38 -8.71 -8.67 -12.81
CA GLY A 38 -9.73 -8.60 -13.85
C GLY A 38 -10.33 -7.21 -14.08
N LEU A 39 -9.85 -6.18 -13.38
CA LEU A 39 -10.29 -4.80 -13.56
C LEU A 39 -9.34 -4.03 -14.48
N SER A 40 -9.92 -3.18 -15.33
CA SER A 40 -9.18 -2.27 -16.20
C SER A 40 -9.86 -0.90 -16.18
N PHE A 41 -9.10 0.11 -15.81
CA PHE A 41 -9.59 1.49 -15.72
C PHE A 41 -8.85 2.39 -16.70
N LYS A 42 -9.59 3.36 -17.27
CA LYS A 42 -9.08 4.33 -18.24
C LYS A 42 -8.74 5.63 -17.54
N PHE A 43 -7.63 6.25 -17.97
CA PHE A 43 -7.24 7.54 -17.42
C PHE A 43 -8.32 8.59 -17.60
N ALA A 44 -8.75 8.83 -18.85
CA ALA A 44 -9.66 9.92 -19.17
C ALA A 44 -11.07 9.72 -18.57
N ALA A 45 -11.56 8.47 -18.55
CA ALA A 45 -12.94 8.18 -18.14
C ALA A 45 -13.07 7.91 -16.63
N ASP A 46 -12.06 7.29 -16.00
CA ASP A 46 -12.19 6.80 -14.64
C ASP A 46 -11.32 7.57 -13.65
N VAL A 47 -10.06 7.88 -14.00
CA VAL A 47 -9.09 8.43 -13.05
C VAL A 47 -9.10 9.95 -13.03
N GLN A 48 -9.05 10.60 -14.20
CA GLN A 48 -8.98 12.06 -14.29
C GLN A 48 -10.16 12.76 -13.59
N PRO A 49 -11.42 12.31 -13.73
CA PRO A 49 -12.54 12.89 -12.99
C PRO A 49 -12.37 12.81 -11.46
N ILE A 50 -11.85 11.67 -10.97
CA ILE A 50 -11.58 11.49 -9.53
C ILE A 50 -10.51 12.49 -9.07
N VAL A 51 -9.39 12.57 -9.79
CA VAL A 51 -8.32 13.51 -9.44
C VAL A 51 -8.81 14.95 -9.44
N ASN A 52 -9.60 15.35 -10.43
CA ASN A 52 -10.12 16.71 -10.52
C ASN A 52 -11.08 17.07 -9.38
N THR A 53 -11.90 16.13 -8.94
CA THR A 53 -12.94 16.38 -7.91
C THR A 53 -12.49 16.09 -6.49
N THR A 54 -11.38 15.37 -6.32
CA THR A 54 -10.93 14.92 -4.99
C THR A 54 -9.54 15.45 -4.63
N CYS A 55 -8.65 15.58 -5.61
CA CYS A 55 -7.25 15.95 -5.38
C CYS A 55 -6.95 17.39 -5.85
N ALA A 56 -7.39 17.75 -7.05
CA ALA A 56 -7.08 19.02 -7.71
C ALA A 56 -8.20 20.07 -7.54
N ILE A 57 -8.81 20.11 -6.35
CA ILE A 57 -9.97 20.97 -6.05
C ILE A 57 -9.63 22.46 -5.84
N SER A 58 -8.38 22.77 -5.49
CA SER A 58 -7.90 24.13 -5.29
C SER A 58 -6.38 24.21 -5.41
N SER A 59 -5.83 25.42 -5.48
CA SER A 59 -4.37 25.64 -5.44
C SER A 59 -3.75 25.25 -4.10
N ASN A 60 -4.51 25.24 -3.01
CA ASN A 60 -4.07 24.73 -1.71
C ASN A 60 -4.06 23.17 -1.66
N CYS A 61 -4.62 22.53 -2.66
CA CYS A 61 -4.52 21.09 -2.89
C CYS A 61 -3.60 20.84 -4.11
N HIS A 62 -4.12 20.29 -5.19
CA HIS A 62 -3.32 19.95 -6.37
C HIS A 62 -3.86 20.55 -7.68
N ALA A 63 -4.64 21.65 -7.61
CA ALA A 63 -5.06 22.37 -8.80
C ALA A 63 -3.91 23.18 -9.42
N ALA A 64 -4.19 23.87 -10.53
CA ALA A 64 -3.22 24.76 -11.17
C ALA A 64 -2.69 25.80 -10.19
N GLY A 65 -1.38 26.05 -10.24
CA GLY A 65 -0.70 26.96 -9.32
C GLY A 65 -0.37 26.39 -7.93
N SER A 66 -0.67 25.11 -7.68
CA SER A 66 -0.31 24.47 -6.40
C SER A 66 1.20 24.41 -6.23
N THR A 67 1.67 24.84 -5.05
CA THR A 67 3.06 24.71 -4.58
C THR A 67 3.22 23.62 -3.52
N ASN A 68 2.15 22.89 -3.23
CA ASN A 68 2.20 21.78 -2.28
C ASN A 68 3.16 20.68 -2.77
N ARG A 69 3.65 19.87 -1.82
CA ARG A 69 4.59 18.76 -2.05
C ARG A 69 4.06 17.78 -3.08
N GLY A 70 3.49 17.68 -3.88
CA GLY A 70 3.01 16.87 -4.99
C GLY A 70 2.89 17.69 -6.24
N GLY A 71 2.84 19.03 -6.10
CA GLY A 71 2.59 19.95 -7.18
C GLY A 71 1.17 19.82 -7.75
N PRO A 72 0.92 20.48 -8.88
CA PRO A 72 -0.37 20.38 -9.56
C PRO A 72 -0.55 19.01 -10.22
N LEU A 73 -1.76 18.44 -10.10
CA LEU A 73 -2.19 17.19 -10.72
C LEU A 73 -3.29 17.47 -11.76
N THR A 74 -2.98 18.30 -12.74
CA THR A 74 -3.98 18.86 -13.68
C THR A 74 -4.09 18.12 -15.01
N ASP A 75 -3.14 17.25 -15.31
CA ASP A 75 -3.08 16.53 -16.58
C ASP A 75 -2.40 15.18 -16.42
N TYR A 76 -2.53 14.34 -17.46
CA TYR A 76 -1.95 12.99 -17.45
C TYR A 76 -0.46 12.98 -17.08
N ASN A 77 0.35 13.83 -17.71
CA ASN A 77 1.80 13.77 -17.52
C ASN A 77 2.19 14.06 -16.06
N LYS A 78 1.57 15.05 -15.43
CA LYS A 78 1.80 15.39 -14.03
C LYS A 78 1.36 14.27 -13.10
N ILE A 79 0.18 13.69 -13.34
CA ILE A 79 -0.34 12.56 -12.57
C ILE A 79 0.55 11.32 -12.76
N PHE A 80 0.94 11.03 -13.99
CA PHE A 80 1.82 9.90 -14.30
C PHE A 80 3.18 10.01 -13.60
N LEU A 81 3.81 11.18 -13.63
CA LEU A 81 5.09 11.41 -12.95
C LEU A 81 4.99 11.21 -11.42
N LYS A 82 3.83 11.45 -10.85
CA LYS A 82 3.57 11.33 -9.40
C LYS A 82 2.83 10.05 -9.00
N ARG A 83 2.58 9.14 -9.93
CA ARG A 83 1.72 7.97 -9.70
C ARG A 83 2.13 7.11 -8.49
N SER A 84 3.43 6.94 -8.26
CA SER A 84 3.91 6.15 -7.10
C SER A 84 3.64 6.86 -5.78
N ASP A 85 3.84 8.18 -5.74
CA ASP A 85 3.54 8.98 -4.57
C ASP A 85 2.02 9.02 -4.31
N ILE A 86 1.22 9.19 -5.38
CA ILE A 86 -0.24 9.15 -5.30
C ILE A 86 -0.70 7.82 -4.72
N LYS A 87 -0.20 6.70 -5.26
CA LYS A 87 -0.53 5.37 -4.75
C LYS A 87 -0.25 5.27 -3.26
N PHE A 88 0.97 5.56 -2.83
CA PHE A 88 1.36 5.50 -1.43
C PHE A 88 0.45 6.36 -0.54
N GLN A 89 0.22 7.62 -0.90
CA GLN A 89 -0.57 8.56 -0.11
C GLN A 89 -2.04 8.13 0.02
N VAL A 90 -2.61 7.61 -1.06
CA VAL A 90 -4.00 7.14 -1.10
C VAL A 90 -4.17 5.81 -0.38
N GLU A 91 -3.23 4.87 -0.53
CA GLU A 91 -3.26 3.59 0.18
C GLU A 91 -3.13 3.78 1.69
N ALA A 92 -2.22 4.65 2.10
CA ALA A 92 -2.00 4.99 3.51
C ALA A 92 -3.11 5.87 4.12
N GLY A 93 -4.08 6.35 3.33
CA GLY A 93 -5.15 7.22 3.81
C GLY A 93 -4.68 8.62 4.21
N LEU A 94 -3.50 9.05 3.73
CA LEU A 94 -2.93 10.37 3.99
C LEU A 94 -3.50 11.45 3.05
N MET A 95 -4.02 11.03 1.91
CA MET A 95 -4.69 11.88 0.92
C MET A 95 -6.04 11.27 0.51
N PRO A 96 -7.04 12.11 0.32
CA PRO A 96 -7.07 13.57 0.50
C PRO A 96 -6.99 13.98 1.97
N GLN A 97 -6.34 15.12 2.27
CA GLN A 97 -6.25 15.66 3.65
C GLN A 97 -7.60 16.21 4.15
N SER A 98 -8.44 16.64 3.24
CA SER A 98 -9.80 17.11 3.51
C SER A 98 -10.78 16.40 2.58
N GLY A 99 -11.94 16.03 3.12
CA GLY A 99 -12.89 15.21 2.41
C GLY A 99 -12.56 13.71 2.49
N SER A 100 -13.12 12.93 1.59
CA SER A 100 -12.92 11.49 1.54
C SER A 100 -12.84 11.01 0.09
N ILE A 101 -12.13 9.91 -0.11
CA ILE A 101 -12.17 9.13 -1.34
C ILE A 101 -12.93 7.84 -1.06
N SER A 102 -13.92 7.50 -1.88
CA SER A 102 -14.65 6.24 -1.69
C SER A 102 -13.75 5.03 -2.01
N ALA A 103 -14.13 3.86 -1.50
CA ALA A 103 -13.40 2.63 -1.80
C ALA A 103 -13.36 2.33 -3.31
N ASP A 104 -14.44 2.60 -4.04
CA ASP A 104 -14.49 2.46 -5.50
C ASP A 104 -13.52 3.43 -6.20
N GLN A 105 -13.54 4.70 -5.82
CA GLN A 105 -12.63 5.70 -6.38
C GLN A 105 -11.16 5.37 -6.08
N LYS A 106 -10.88 4.95 -4.84
CA LYS A 106 -9.56 4.47 -4.44
C LYS A 106 -9.10 3.31 -5.31
N ASN A 107 -9.94 2.29 -5.48
CA ASN A 107 -9.64 1.13 -6.31
C ASN A 107 -9.38 1.52 -7.77
N LYS A 108 -10.17 2.42 -8.36
CA LYS A 108 -9.96 2.90 -9.73
C LYS A 108 -8.58 3.52 -9.89
N VAL A 109 -8.18 4.41 -9.00
CA VAL A 109 -6.86 5.07 -9.05
C VAL A 109 -5.73 4.05 -8.85
N ILE A 110 -5.83 3.20 -7.83
CA ILE A 110 -4.77 2.24 -7.50
C ILE A 110 -4.61 1.18 -8.59
N CYS A 111 -5.71 0.63 -9.10
CA CYS A 111 -5.66 -0.40 -10.13
C CYS A 111 -5.19 0.14 -11.48
N TRP A 112 -5.54 1.39 -11.82
CA TRP A 112 -4.97 2.05 -12.99
C TRP A 112 -3.44 2.21 -12.85
N ILE A 113 -2.95 2.62 -11.67
CA ILE A 113 -1.50 2.72 -11.42
C ILE A 113 -0.83 1.34 -11.52
N ASN A 114 -1.43 0.32 -10.90
CA ASN A 114 -0.90 -1.05 -10.91
C ASN A 114 -0.86 -1.65 -12.34
N SER A 115 -1.76 -1.25 -13.23
CA SER A 115 -1.76 -1.67 -14.64
C SER A 115 -0.75 -0.92 -15.52
N GLY A 116 0.11 -0.08 -14.93
CA GLY A 116 1.13 0.70 -15.65
C GLY A 116 0.71 2.14 -15.96
N ALA A 117 -0.43 2.58 -15.45
CA ALA A 117 -0.94 3.93 -15.61
C ALA A 117 -1.06 4.37 -17.08
N PRO A 118 -1.76 3.65 -17.96
CA PRO A 118 -1.85 3.98 -19.36
C PRO A 118 -2.61 5.30 -19.61
N ASN A 119 -2.22 6.02 -20.67
CA ASN A 119 -2.93 7.20 -21.15
C ASN A 119 -3.99 6.79 -22.17
N ASN A 120 -5.21 6.50 -21.73
CA ASN A 120 -6.29 5.94 -22.55
C ASN A 120 -7.67 6.52 -22.22
#